data_b57eea1bc6b1c24ca641dddd5863de0a
#
_entry.id   b57eea1bc6b1c24ca641dddd5863de0a
#
_cell.length_a   1.000
_cell.length_b   1.000
_cell.length_c   1.000
_cell.angle_alpha   90.00
_cell.angle_beta   90.00
_cell.angle_gamma   90.00
#
_symmetry.space_group_name_H-M   'P 1'
#
loop_
_entity.id
_entity.type
_entity.pdbx_description
1 polymer ?
#
loop_
_entity_poly.entity_id
_entity_poly.type
_entity_poly.pdbx_seq_one_letter_code
_entity_poly.pdbx_strand_id
1 'polypeptide(L)'
;MEQALQDKRILVLGGTSGFGKQISVQSLVAGANVTVIGRNKTRLNKAVRDLNVVSPQVTGESFDVSDQRAFKQFLNGTTKFDHIVSMLGGAMGGGFLSSSVAEIRAAIEQKFFVNLIIAQTVVPYLNEYGSLIFTGGAGGHPYDASGAIIGNQAIKTMVEGLAVEAAPKIRVNAVAPTWTPTGLWRELDQQNLKANEVGMISQIPLKRVSKPQEVASAYLFLMQNKFVTGQVINVDGGISVN
;
A
#
# COMPACT_ATOMS: atom_id res chain seq x y z
N MET A 1 5.10 16.23 20.77
CA MET A 1 4.92 16.19 19.30
C MET A 1 3.44 16.39 19.05
N GLU A 2 3.10 17.42 18.30
CA GLU A 2 1.72 17.67 17.88
C GLU A 2 1.18 16.42 17.18
N GLN A 3 -0.03 15.98 17.52
CA GLN A 3 -0.65 14.81 16.89
C GLN A 3 -1.08 15.19 15.47
N ALA A 4 -0.17 15.08 14.55
CA ALA A 4 -0.27 15.61 13.19
C ALA A 4 -1.43 15.02 12.34
N LEU A 5 -2.06 13.93 12.80
CA LEU A 5 -3.25 13.32 12.20
C LEU A 5 -4.42 13.27 13.20
N GLN A 6 -4.42 14.19 14.19
CA GLN A 6 -5.47 14.23 15.21
C GLN A 6 -6.87 14.25 14.58
N ASP A 7 -7.71 13.31 15.00
CA ASP A 7 -9.10 13.11 14.56
C ASP A 7 -9.29 12.82 13.06
N LYS A 8 -8.18 12.66 12.29
CA LYS A 8 -8.24 12.27 10.87
C LYS A 8 -8.75 10.84 10.73
N ARG A 9 -9.65 10.65 9.78
CA ARG A 9 -10.20 9.33 9.44
C ARG A 9 -9.38 8.71 8.33
N ILE A 10 -8.79 7.56 8.60
CA ILE A 10 -7.90 6.86 7.68
C ILE A 10 -8.45 5.48 7.37
N LEU A 11 -8.59 5.15 6.08
CA LEU A 11 -8.94 3.83 5.59
C LEU A 11 -7.70 3.13 5.05
N VAL A 12 -7.39 1.93 5.57
CA VAL A 12 -6.25 1.12 5.12
C VAL A 12 -6.76 -0.18 4.50
N LEU A 13 -6.74 -0.25 3.17
CA LEU A 13 -7.08 -1.44 2.41
C LEU A 13 -5.88 -2.41 2.42
N GLY A 14 -6.01 -3.55 3.11
CA GLY A 14 -4.91 -4.49 3.34
C GLY A 14 -4.08 -4.21 4.60
N GLY A 15 -4.68 -3.63 5.64
CA GLY A 15 -4.03 -3.23 6.88
C GLY A 15 -3.79 -4.34 7.91
N THR A 16 -3.98 -5.62 7.58
CA THR A 16 -3.92 -6.71 8.58
C THR A 16 -2.51 -7.23 8.89
N SER A 17 -1.50 -6.85 8.11
CA SER A 17 -0.10 -7.27 8.29
C SER A 17 0.87 -6.32 7.59
N GLY A 18 2.17 -6.52 7.78
CA GLY A 18 3.24 -5.83 7.04
C GLY A 18 3.13 -4.31 7.12
N PHE A 19 3.31 -3.65 5.99
CA PHE A 19 3.27 -2.19 5.88
C PHE A 19 1.92 -1.63 6.31
N GLY A 20 0.80 -2.19 5.85
CA GLY A 20 -0.53 -1.69 6.18
C GLY A 20 -0.82 -1.71 7.69
N LYS A 21 -0.37 -2.74 8.41
CA LYS A 21 -0.46 -2.77 9.88
C LYS A 21 0.42 -1.67 10.51
N GLN A 22 1.63 -1.44 9.99
CA GLN A 22 2.52 -0.41 10.51
C GLN A 22 2.02 1.01 10.21
N ILE A 23 1.42 1.25 9.04
CA ILE A 23 0.72 2.50 8.72
C ILE A 23 -0.40 2.73 9.74
N SER A 24 -1.19 1.71 10.04
CA SER A 24 -2.26 1.80 11.05
C SER A 24 -1.71 2.14 12.43
N VAL A 25 -0.63 1.46 12.89
CA VAL A 25 0.03 1.77 14.17
C VAL A 25 0.48 3.22 14.23
N GLN A 26 1.23 3.69 13.23
CA GLN A 26 1.77 5.06 13.24
C GLN A 26 0.67 6.11 13.11
N SER A 27 -0.40 5.82 12.36
CA SER A 27 -1.56 6.70 12.24
C SER A 27 -2.30 6.83 13.57
N LEU A 28 -2.51 5.73 14.30
CA LEU A 28 -3.11 5.72 15.64
C LEU A 28 -2.26 6.51 16.64
N VAL A 29 -0.94 6.33 16.63
CA VAL A 29 -0.01 7.11 17.46
C VAL A 29 -0.07 8.60 17.13
N ALA A 30 -0.31 8.95 15.86
CA ALA A 30 -0.50 10.34 15.42
C ALA A 30 -1.90 10.90 15.68
N GLY A 31 -2.79 10.17 16.39
CA GLY A 31 -4.11 10.62 16.84
C GLY A 31 -5.26 10.33 15.85
N ALA A 32 -5.03 9.54 14.81
CA ALA A 32 -6.04 9.24 13.81
C ALA A 32 -7.06 8.18 14.26
N ASN A 33 -8.23 8.21 13.63
CA ASN A 33 -9.22 7.13 13.64
C ASN A 33 -8.96 6.22 12.45
N VAL A 34 -8.63 4.96 12.67
CA VAL A 34 -8.22 4.04 11.61
C VAL A 34 -9.25 2.94 11.36
N THR A 35 -9.64 2.77 10.11
CA THR A 35 -10.43 1.61 9.66
C THR A 35 -9.57 0.71 8.81
N VAL A 36 -9.48 -0.57 9.17
CA VAL A 36 -8.66 -1.58 8.49
C VAL A 36 -9.56 -2.52 7.71
N ILE A 37 -9.28 -2.72 6.43
CA ILE A 37 -9.95 -3.74 5.61
C ILE A 37 -9.02 -4.92 5.36
N GLY A 38 -9.58 -6.13 5.46
CA GLY A 38 -8.88 -7.37 5.14
C GLY A 38 -9.80 -8.52 4.81
N ARG A 39 -9.42 -9.36 3.85
CA ARG A 39 -10.24 -10.49 3.37
C ARG A 39 -10.42 -11.63 4.39
N ASN A 40 -9.40 -11.86 5.21
CA ASN A 40 -9.43 -12.96 6.18
C ASN A 40 -9.87 -12.45 7.55
N LYS A 41 -11.08 -12.83 7.98
CA LYS A 41 -11.71 -12.37 9.22
C LYS A 41 -10.87 -12.67 10.46
N THR A 42 -10.24 -13.85 10.53
CA THR A 42 -9.40 -14.24 11.69
C THR A 42 -8.17 -13.34 11.80
N ARG A 43 -7.46 -13.09 10.68
CA ARG A 43 -6.31 -12.18 10.66
C ARG A 43 -6.72 -10.74 10.95
N LEU A 44 -7.86 -10.30 10.43
CA LEU A 44 -8.40 -8.97 10.70
C LEU A 44 -8.68 -8.81 12.19
N ASN A 45 -9.42 -9.74 12.80
CA ASN A 45 -9.76 -9.67 14.23
C ASN A 45 -8.49 -9.65 15.10
N LYS A 46 -7.46 -10.43 14.73
CA LYS A 46 -6.17 -10.38 15.42
C LYS A 46 -5.50 -9.00 15.24
N ALA A 47 -5.46 -8.48 14.02
CA ALA A 47 -4.84 -7.19 13.74
C ALA A 47 -5.54 -6.05 14.50
N VAL A 48 -6.87 -6.03 14.52
CA VAL A 48 -7.65 -5.02 15.25
C VAL A 48 -7.38 -5.11 16.77
N ARG A 49 -7.32 -6.33 17.35
CA ARG A 49 -6.94 -6.47 18.77
C ARG A 49 -5.54 -5.92 19.05
N ASP A 50 -4.56 -6.26 18.20
CA ASP A 50 -3.18 -5.78 18.37
C ASP A 50 -3.10 -4.24 18.24
N LEU A 51 -3.87 -3.64 17.32
CA LEU A 51 -3.93 -2.20 17.10
C LEU A 51 -4.69 -1.48 18.24
N ASN A 52 -5.72 -2.11 18.81
CA ASN A 52 -6.49 -1.55 19.93
C ASN A 52 -5.65 -1.37 21.21
N VAL A 53 -4.55 -2.12 21.33
CA VAL A 53 -3.56 -1.91 22.42
C VAL A 53 -2.83 -0.56 22.24
N VAL A 54 -2.68 -0.09 21.00
CA VAL A 54 -2.04 1.20 20.68
C VAL A 54 -3.05 2.35 20.92
N SER A 55 -4.28 2.21 20.40
CA SER A 55 -5.37 3.16 20.59
C SER A 55 -6.72 2.48 20.32
N PRO A 56 -7.78 2.79 21.10
CA PRO A 56 -9.13 2.29 20.84
C PRO A 56 -9.78 2.87 19.57
N GLN A 57 -9.16 3.83 18.92
CA GLN A 57 -9.66 4.50 17.72
C GLN A 57 -9.42 3.64 16.44
N VAL A 58 -9.62 2.33 16.55
CA VAL A 58 -9.47 1.40 15.44
C VAL A 58 -10.71 0.55 15.24
N THR A 59 -11.11 0.39 13.98
CA THR A 59 -12.17 -0.54 13.55
C THR A 59 -11.68 -1.41 12.41
N GLY A 60 -12.41 -2.48 12.11
CA GLY A 60 -12.06 -3.37 11.01
C GLY A 60 -13.28 -4.01 10.37
N GLU A 61 -13.25 -4.09 9.03
CA GLU A 61 -14.28 -4.74 8.23
C GLU A 61 -13.69 -5.82 7.31
N SER A 62 -14.39 -6.94 7.18
CA SER A 62 -13.89 -8.11 6.45
C SER A 62 -14.66 -8.35 5.16
N PHE A 63 -14.05 -7.98 4.04
CA PHE A 63 -14.52 -8.28 2.69
C PHE A 63 -13.36 -8.21 1.68
N ASP A 64 -13.61 -8.69 0.46
CA ASP A 64 -12.66 -8.50 -0.64
C ASP A 64 -12.99 -7.18 -1.35
N VAL A 65 -12.03 -6.27 -1.41
CA VAL A 65 -12.20 -4.97 -2.06
C VAL A 65 -12.35 -5.06 -3.59
N SER A 66 -12.05 -6.21 -4.19
CA SER A 66 -12.37 -6.50 -5.59
C SER A 66 -13.87 -6.80 -5.80
N ASP A 67 -14.59 -7.19 -4.75
CA ASP A 67 -16.05 -7.20 -4.74
C ASP A 67 -16.57 -5.76 -4.63
N GLN A 68 -16.80 -5.15 -5.79
CA GLN A 68 -17.26 -3.77 -5.88
C GLN A 68 -18.60 -3.53 -5.18
N ARG A 69 -19.48 -4.55 -5.08
CA ARG A 69 -20.76 -4.43 -4.40
C ARG A 69 -20.56 -4.32 -2.89
N ALA A 70 -19.81 -5.24 -2.31
CA ALA A 70 -19.50 -5.22 -0.88
C ALA A 70 -18.73 -3.94 -0.51
N PHE A 71 -17.77 -3.52 -1.34
CA PHE A 71 -17.01 -2.30 -1.10
C PHE A 71 -17.87 -1.04 -1.14
N LYS A 72 -18.74 -0.89 -2.14
CA LYS A 72 -19.69 0.24 -2.21
C LYS A 72 -20.68 0.23 -1.04
N GLN A 73 -21.18 -0.93 -0.64
CA GLN A 73 -22.07 -1.07 0.52
C GLN A 73 -21.37 -0.59 1.81
N PHE A 74 -20.12 -0.97 2.04
CA PHE A 74 -19.31 -0.49 3.16
C PHE A 74 -19.16 1.04 3.11
N LEU A 75 -18.75 1.59 1.96
CA LEU A 75 -18.51 3.03 1.81
C LEU A 75 -19.78 3.85 2.02
N ASN A 76 -20.94 3.39 1.52
CA ASN A 76 -22.25 4.05 1.71
C ASN A 76 -22.70 4.04 3.18
N GLY A 77 -22.25 3.08 3.98
CA GLY A 77 -22.57 2.97 5.41
C GLY A 77 -21.62 3.77 6.31
N THR A 78 -20.64 4.51 5.75
CA THR A 78 -19.65 5.24 6.53
C THR A 78 -19.57 6.72 6.14
N THR A 79 -19.03 7.54 7.04
CA THR A 79 -18.67 8.92 6.72
C THR A 79 -17.35 8.96 5.92
N LYS A 80 -17.13 10.06 5.19
CA LYS A 80 -15.94 10.25 4.36
C LYS A 80 -14.65 10.12 5.14
N PHE A 81 -13.57 9.78 4.45
CA PHE A 81 -12.22 9.64 4.98
C PHE A 81 -11.35 10.83 4.60
N ASP A 82 -10.40 11.19 5.46
CA ASP A 82 -9.37 12.18 5.12
C ASP A 82 -8.26 11.56 4.28
N HIS A 83 -7.91 10.29 4.56
CA HIS A 83 -6.88 9.58 3.82
C HIS A 83 -7.29 8.14 3.57
N ILE A 84 -7.01 7.66 2.36
CA ILE A 84 -7.22 6.26 1.98
C ILE A 84 -5.90 5.71 1.45
N VAL A 85 -5.50 4.55 1.98
CA VAL A 85 -4.27 3.85 1.59
C VAL A 85 -4.63 2.50 0.99
N SER A 86 -4.16 2.24 -0.23
CA SER A 86 -4.25 0.93 -0.87
C SER A 86 -2.92 0.18 -0.78
N MET A 87 -2.93 -0.93 -0.05
CA MET A 87 -1.83 -1.89 0.04
C MET A 87 -1.99 -3.04 -0.95
N LEU A 88 -2.88 -2.90 -1.93
CA LEU A 88 -3.17 -3.96 -2.89
C LEU A 88 -2.09 -4.06 -3.96
N GLY A 89 -1.84 -5.26 -4.34
CA GLY A 89 -0.82 -5.64 -5.31
C GLY A 89 -0.15 -6.94 -4.89
N GLY A 90 0.65 -7.49 -5.78
CA GLY A 90 1.40 -8.72 -5.57
C GLY A 90 2.84 -8.56 -6.04
N ALA A 91 3.69 -9.50 -5.64
CA ALA A 91 4.99 -9.72 -6.24
C ALA A 91 4.84 -10.74 -7.38
N MET A 92 5.70 -10.63 -8.38
CA MET A 92 5.85 -11.62 -9.44
C MET A 92 7.34 -11.71 -9.76
N GLY A 93 7.85 -12.95 -9.83
CA GLY A 93 9.15 -13.23 -10.42
C GLY A 93 9.01 -13.70 -11.87
N GLY A 94 10.13 -13.79 -12.57
CA GLY A 94 10.19 -14.25 -13.95
C GLY A 94 10.13 -13.15 -15.02
N GLY A 95 10.94 -13.34 -16.06
CA GLY A 95 11.02 -12.45 -17.21
C GLY A 95 9.93 -12.71 -18.25
N PHE A 96 9.95 -11.93 -19.34
CA PHE A 96 8.95 -12.01 -20.40
C PHE A 96 8.97 -13.35 -21.18
N LEU A 97 10.12 -13.97 -21.32
CA LEU A 97 10.25 -15.23 -22.05
C LEU A 97 10.07 -16.47 -21.14
N SER A 98 10.26 -16.31 -19.84
CA SER A 98 10.15 -17.41 -18.86
C SER A 98 8.79 -17.48 -18.16
N SER A 99 7.98 -16.43 -18.25
CA SER A 99 6.63 -16.38 -17.67
C SER A 99 5.56 -16.50 -18.75
N SER A 100 4.46 -17.15 -18.43
CA SER A 100 3.31 -17.21 -19.32
C SER A 100 2.60 -15.86 -19.43
N VAL A 101 1.91 -15.62 -20.54
CA VAL A 101 1.06 -14.42 -20.71
C VAL A 101 -0.03 -14.34 -19.62
N ALA A 102 -0.52 -15.49 -19.17
CA ALA A 102 -1.54 -15.53 -18.11
C ALA A 102 -0.99 -15.02 -16.77
N GLU A 103 0.23 -15.41 -16.37
CA GLU A 103 0.89 -14.94 -15.15
C GLU A 103 1.18 -13.44 -15.21
N ILE A 104 1.71 -12.95 -16.35
CA ILE A 104 1.97 -11.53 -16.56
C ILE A 104 0.66 -10.72 -16.48
N ARG A 105 -0.40 -11.20 -17.15
CA ARG A 105 -1.73 -10.56 -17.09
C ARG A 105 -2.27 -10.52 -15.68
N ALA A 106 -2.20 -11.63 -14.93
CA ALA A 106 -2.67 -11.68 -13.56
C ALA A 106 -1.90 -10.71 -12.64
N ALA A 107 -0.59 -10.55 -12.84
CA ALA A 107 0.20 -9.59 -12.08
C ALA A 107 -0.21 -8.14 -12.36
N ILE A 108 -0.47 -7.79 -13.62
CA ILE A 108 -0.95 -6.46 -14.03
C ILE A 108 -2.36 -6.23 -13.48
N GLU A 109 -3.24 -7.20 -13.56
CA GLU A 109 -4.60 -7.15 -13.02
C GLU A 109 -4.59 -6.83 -11.52
N GLN A 110 -3.82 -7.60 -10.76
CA GLN A 110 -3.72 -7.44 -9.31
C GLN A 110 -3.07 -6.12 -8.86
N LYS A 111 -2.19 -5.53 -9.68
CA LYS A 111 -1.54 -4.26 -9.36
C LYS A 111 -2.30 -3.06 -9.92
N PHE A 112 -2.51 -3.01 -11.21
CA PHE A 112 -3.04 -1.83 -11.89
C PHE A 112 -4.56 -1.78 -11.86
N PHE A 113 -5.26 -2.77 -12.46
CA PHE A 113 -6.71 -2.68 -12.62
C PHE A 113 -7.46 -2.68 -11.30
N VAL A 114 -7.02 -3.46 -10.31
CA VAL A 114 -7.62 -3.43 -8.97
C VAL A 114 -7.45 -2.05 -8.33
N ASN A 115 -6.29 -1.41 -8.45
CA ASN A 115 -6.07 -0.06 -7.91
C ASN A 115 -6.80 1.03 -8.70
N LEU A 116 -6.98 0.88 -10.00
CA LEU A 116 -7.83 1.77 -10.81
C LEU A 116 -9.29 1.70 -10.36
N ILE A 117 -9.83 0.51 -10.17
CA ILE A 117 -11.19 0.30 -9.64
C ILE A 117 -11.31 0.94 -8.24
N ILE A 118 -10.31 0.77 -7.38
CA ILE A 118 -10.30 1.41 -6.07
C ILE A 118 -10.33 2.93 -6.22
N ALA A 119 -9.48 3.53 -7.06
CA ALA A 119 -9.46 4.97 -7.28
C ALA A 119 -10.84 5.51 -7.66
N GLN A 120 -11.45 4.92 -8.70
CA GLN A 120 -12.77 5.29 -9.18
C GLN A 120 -13.88 5.12 -8.12
N THR A 121 -13.72 4.12 -7.25
CA THR A 121 -14.69 3.84 -6.20
C THR A 121 -14.57 4.78 -5.01
N VAL A 122 -13.34 5.10 -4.56
CA VAL A 122 -13.12 5.78 -3.27
C VAL A 122 -13.02 7.29 -3.35
N VAL A 123 -12.69 7.88 -4.51
CA VAL A 123 -12.54 9.33 -4.64
C VAL A 123 -13.77 10.11 -4.16
N PRO A 124 -15.03 9.70 -4.43
CA PRO A 124 -16.20 10.38 -3.90
C PRO A 124 -16.35 10.33 -2.37
N TYR A 125 -15.66 9.40 -1.71
CA TYR A 125 -15.69 9.19 -0.26
C TYR A 125 -14.49 9.80 0.47
N LEU A 126 -13.68 10.60 -0.22
CA LEU A 126 -12.64 11.42 0.40
C LEU A 126 -13.18 12.81 0.76
N ASN A 127 -12.73 13.32 1.91
CA ASN A 127 -12.92 14.71 2.31
C ASN A 127 -12.12 15.64 1.40
N GLU A 128 -12.54 16.88 1.26
CA GLU A 128 -11.72 17.91 0.58
C GLU A 128 -10.37 18.05 1.28
N TYR A 129 -9.32 18.21 0.46
CA TYR A 129 -7.91 18.23 0.89
C TYR A 129 -7.38 16.90 1.45
N GLY A 130 -8.13 15.83 1.25
CA GLY A 130 -7.71 14.47 1.58
C GLY A 130 -6.63 13.92 0.65
N SER A 131 -6.25 12.66 0.88
CA SER A 131 -5.29 11.98 -0.01
C SER A 131 -5.62 10.53 -0.27
N LEU A 132 -5.31 10.08 -1.48
CA LEU A 132 -5.29 8.68 -1.88
C LEU A 132 -3.84 8.26 -2.12
N ILE A 133 -3.41 7.19 -1.45
CA ILE A 133 -2.02 6.75 -1.53
C ILE A 133 -1.99 5.27 -1.92
N PHE A 134 -1.32 4.98 -3.02
CA PHE A 134 -1.13 3.63 -3.53
C PHE A 134 0.20 3.03 -3.10
N THR A 135 0.34 1.72 -3.30
CA THR A 135 1.57 0.97 -3.10
C THR A 135 2.07 0.46 -4.44
N GLY A 136 3.20 0.97 -4.88
CA GLY A 136 3.97 0.45 -6.00
C GLY A 136 4.99 -0.59 -5.57
N GLY A 137 6.15 -0.56 -6.20
CA GLY A 137 7.30 -1.37 -5.83
C GLY A 137 8.56 -0.89 -6.56
N ALA A 138 9.70 -1.08 -5.92
CA ALA A 138 11.02 -0.71 -6.41
C ALA A 138 12.00 -1.88 -6.39
N GLY A 139 13.03 -1.84 -7.21
CA GLY A 139 14.19 -2.74 -7.17
C GLY A 139 14.05 -4.06 -7.91
N GLY A 140 13.05 -4.25 -8.73
CA GLY A 140 12.99 -5.34 -9.70
C GLY A 140 13.41 -4.88 -11.10
N HIS A 141 13.75 -5.83 -11.96
CA HIS A 141 14.10 -5.56 -13.35
C HIS A 141 13.10 -6.21 -14.31
N PRO A 142 12.90 -5.66 -15.52
CA PRO A 142 11.95 -6.24 -16.50
C PRO A 142 12.24 -7.69 -16.85
N TYR A 143 13.50 -8.12 -16.80
CA TYR A 143 13.91 -9.49 -17.13
C TYR A 143 13.69 -10.52 -16.02
N ASP A 144 13.40 -10.09 -14.78
CA ASP A 144 13.22 -10.97 -13.62
C ASP A 144 11.90 -10.77 -12.85
N ALA A 145 11.16 -9.70 -13.17
CA ALA A 145 9.88 -9.36 -12.53
C ALA A 145 8.90 -8.70 -13.51
N SER A 146 8.80 -9.22 -14.73
CA SER A 146 8.15 -8.59 -15.89
C SER A 146 6.75 -8.00 -15.62
N GLY A 147 5.79 -8.80 -15.17
CA GLY A 147 4.44 -8.32 -14.90
C GLY A 147 4.35 -7.38 -13.70
N ALA A 148 5.20 -7.58 -12.68
CA ALA A 148 5.25 -6.68 -11.52
C ALA A 148 5.80 -5.30 -11.91
N ILE A 149 6.82 -5.24 -12.76
CA ILE A 149 7.40 -3.97 -13.25
C ILE A 149 6.38 -3.20 -14.11
N ILE A 150 5.70 -3.89 -15.05
CA ILE A 150 4.63 -3.25 -15.83
C ILE A 150 3.56 -2.67 -14.89
N GLY A 151 3.11 -3.44 -13.91
CA GLY A 151 2.12 -2.97 -12.94
C GLY A 151 2.60 -1.79 -12.10
N ASN A 152 3.86 -1.77 -11.68
CA ASN A 152 4.43 -0.65 -10.94
C ASN A 152 4.52 0.63 -11.80
N GLN A 153 4.93 0.53 -13.07
CA GLN A 153 4.95 1.65 -14.01
C GLN A 153 3.52 2.15 -14.31
N ALA A 154 2.56 1.25 -14.47
CA ALA A 154 1.17 1.60 -14.66
C ALA A 154 0.59 2.34 -13.43
N ILE A 155 0.93 1.93 -12.20
CA ILE A 155 0.57 2.69 -10.98
C ILE A 155 1.19 4.08 -11.01
N LYS A 156 2.46 4.24 -11.40
CA LYS A 156 3.10 5.55 -11.51
C LYS A 156 2.33 6.47 -12.46
N THR A 157 2.06 6.00 -13.66
CA THR A 157 1.30 6.77 -14.68
C THR A 157 -0.12 7.10 -14.19
N MET A 158 -0.80 6.14 -13.53
CA MET A 158 -2.13 6.37 -12.95
C MET A 158 -2.08 7.45 -11.86
N VAL A 159 -1.08 7.45 -10.99
CA VAL A 159 -0.90 8.46 -9.94
C VAL A 159 -0.70 9.84 -10.54
N GLU A 160 0.10 9.98 -11.60
CA GLU A 160 0.32 11.24 -12.31
C GLU A 160 -0.99 11.78 -12.92
N GLY A 161 -1.78 10.92 -13.58
CA GLY A 161 -3.08 11.29 -14.16
C GLY A 161 -4.10 11.65 -13.08
N LEU A 162 -4.30 10.80 -12.09
CA LEU A 162 -5.27 11.02 -11.01
C LEU A 162 -4.93 12.25 -10.17
N ALA A 163 -3.65 12.59 -10.02
CA ALA A 163 -3.24 13.79 -9.29
C ALA A 163 -3.76 15.07 -9.94
N VAL A 164 -3.85 15.09 -11.27
CA VAL A 164 -4.40 16.23 -12.04
C VAL A 164 -5.93 16.17 -12.05
N GLU A 165 -6.51 15.00 -12.31
CA GLU A 165 -7.97 14.84 -12.40
C GLU A 165 -8.69 15.11 -11.06
N ALA A 166 -8.08 14.76 -9.93
CA ALA A 166 -8.66 14.94 -8.61
C ALA A 166 -8.34 16.29 -7.95
N ALA A 167 -7.40 17.05 -8.52
CA ALA A 167 -7.04 18.37 -8.03
C ALA A 167 -8.20 19.38 -8.25
N PRO A 168 -8.30 20.45 -7.42
CA PRO A 168 -7.49 20.72 -6.22
C PRO A 168 -7.97 20.00 -4.94
N LYS A 169 -9.01 19.16 -5.05
CA LYS A 169 -9.71 18.61 -3.89
C LYS A 169 -8.96 17.46 -3.22
N ILE A 170 -8.32 16.60 -4.01
CA ILE A 170 -7.68 15.38 -3.53
C ILE A 170 -6.25 15.30 -4.06
N ARG A 171 -5.31 14.92 -3.20
CA ARG A 171 -3.94 14.59 -3.59
C ARG A 171 -3.82 13.08 -3.83
N VAL A 172 -3.10 12.70 -4.86
CA VAL A 172 -2.87 11.29 -5.20
C VAL A 172 -1.38 11.04 -5.33
N ASN A 173 -0.87 10.05 -4.59
CA ASN A 173 0.54 9.69 -4.56
C ASN A 173 0.70 8.16 -4.43
N ALA A 174 1.94 7.68 -4.49
CA ALA A 174 2.28 6.30 -4.15
C ALA A 174 3.59 6.22 -3.35
N VAL A 175 3.77 5.11 -2.65
CA VAL A 175 5.05 4.70 -2.07
C VAL A 175 5.49 3.42 -2.80
N ALA A 176 6.74 3.36 -3.20
CA ALA A 176 7.37 2.21 -3.86
C ALA A 176 8.45 1.61 -2.94
N PRO A 177 8.11 0.63 -2.09
CA PRO A 177 9.08 -0.08 -1.27
C PRO A 177 9.82 -1.11 -2.12
N THR A 178 11.06 -1.44 -1.73
CA THR A 178 11.73 -2.65 -2.19
C THR A 178 11.36 -3.85 -1.32
N TRP A 179 11.94 -5.01 -1.65
CA TRP A 179 11.72 -6.24 -0.90
C TRP A 179 11.96 -6.02 0.60
N THR A 180 10.99 -6.41 1.39
CA THR A 180 11.02 -6.28 2.85
C THR A 180 10.35 -7.52 3.45
N PRO A 181 10.89 -8.14 4.50
CA PRO A 181 10.30 -9.32 5.12
C PRO A 181 8.99 -8.96 5.82
N THR A 182 7.88 -9.22 5.14
CA THR A 182 6.52 -8.94 5.60
C THR A 182 5.63 -10.15 5.39
N GLY A 183 4.37 -10.06 5.81
CA GLY A 183 3.38 -11.09 5.55
C GLY A 183 3.07 -11.35 4.06
N LEU A 184 3.63 -10.60 3.13
CA LEU A 184 3.58 -10.89 1.69
C LEU A 184 4.30 -12.21 1.37
N TRP A 185 5.38 -12.49 2.10
CA TRP A 185 6.26 -13.64 1.88
C TRP A 185 5.95 -14.83 2.81
N ARG A 186 4.76 -14.88 3.41
CA ARG A 186 4.39 -15.89 4.41
C ARG A 186 4.34 -17.33 3.89
N GLU A 187 4.22 -17.49 2.57
CA GLU A 187 4.19 -18.79 1.92
C GLU A 187 5.61 -19.35 1.64
N LEU A 188 6.64 -18.51 1.79
CA LEU A 188 8.04 -18.96 1.70
C LEU A 188 8.45 -19.63 3.02
N ASP A 189 9.18 -20.73 2.90
CA ASP A 189 9.88 -21.31 4.04
C ASP A 189 11.02 -20.40 4.53
N GLN A 190 11.51 -20.65 5.73
CA GLN A 190 12.53 -19.81 6.36
C GLN A 190 13.85 -19.79 5.59
N GLN A 191 14.24 -20.88 4.93
CA GLN A 191 15.47 -20.94 4.16
C GLN A 191 15.40 -20.05 2.93
N ASN A 192 14.31 -20.16 2.17
CA ASN A 192 14.07 -19.31 0.99
C ASN A 192 13.88 -17.83 1.37
N LEU A 193 13.19 -17.56 2.47
CA LEU A 193 13.04 -16.19 2.96
C LEU A 193 14.40 -15.57 3.29
N LYS A 194 15.28 -16.30 3.98
CA LYS A 194 16.63 -15.83 4.32
C LYS A 194 17.54 -15.72 3.09
N ALA A 195 17.45 -16.64 2.14
CA ALA A 195 18.21 -16.56 0.89
C ALA A 195 17.81 -15.30 0.09
N ASN A 196 16.52 -15.01 -0.02
CA ASN A 196 16.02 -13.79 -0.66
C ASN A 196 16.49 -12.54 0.06
N GLU A 197 16.49 -12.52 1.40
CA GLU A 197 16.98 -11.40 2.19
C GLU A 197 18.46 -11.10 1.91
N VAL A 198 19.30 -12.13 1.94
CA VAL A 198 20.74 -12.01 1.63
C VAL A 198 20.96 -11.52 0.21
N GLY A 199 20.23 -12.07 -0.77
CA GLY A 199 20.29 -11.63 -2.16
C GLY A 199 19.93 -10.15 -2.32
N MET A 200 18.88 -9.70 -1.65
CA MET A 200 18.45 -8.30 -1.68
C MET A 200 19.47 -7.36 -0.99
N ILE A 201 20.01 -7.76 0.17
CA ILE A 201 21.02 -6.97 0.88
C ILE A 201 22.25 -6.71 0.00
N SER A 202 22.66 -7.68 -0.81
CA SER A 202 23.82 -7.52 -1.71
C SER A 202 23.60 -6.43 -2.76
N GLN A 203 22.37 -6.25 -3.22
CA GLN A 203 21.99 -5.29 -4.26
C GLN A 203 21.65 -3.89 -3.70
N ILE A 204 21.13 -3.82 -2.47
CA ILE A 204 20.74 -2.55 -1.85
C ILE A 204 22.00 -1.75 -1.42
N PRO A 205 22.18 -0.50 -1.87
CA PRO A 205 23.32 0.35 -1.46
C PRO A 205 23.46 0.52 0.04
N LEU A 206 22.36 0.67 0.79
CA LEU A 206 22.38 0.77 2.25
C LEU A 206 22.71 -0.54 2.97
N LYS A 207 22.97 -1.65 2.23
CA LYS A 207 23.43 -2.95 2.74
C LYS A 207 22.56 -3.54 3.85
N ARG A 208 21.28 -3.27 3.81
CA ARG A 208 20.23 -3.87 4.64
C ARG A 208 18.87 -3.79 3.97
N VAL A 209 17.94 -4.61 4.38
CA VAL A 209 16.52 -4.47 4.03
C VAL A 209 15.86 -3.40 4.91
N SER A 210 14.76 -2.84 4.46
CA SER A 210 13.98 -1.89 5.24
C SER A 210 13.21 -2.59 6.37
N LYS A 211 12.90 -1.82 7.41
CA LYS A 211 11.92 -2.20 8.41
C LYS A 211 10.54 -1.70 7.97
N PRO A 212 9.44 -2.43 8.25
CA PRO A 212 8.10 -1.99 7.90
C PRO A 212 7.75 -0.57 8.41
N GLN A 213 8.35 -0.16 9.52
CA GLN A 213 8.17 1.18 10.10
C GLN A 213 8.77 2.29 9.23
N GLU A 214 9.90 2.02 8.58
CA GLU A 214 10.55 2.99 7.68
C GLU A 214 9.72 3.21 6.42
N VAL A 215 9.12 2.15 5.89
CA VAL A 215 8.21 2.26 4.74
C VAL A 215 6.92 2.99 5.15
N ALA A 216 6.35 2.66 6.30
CA ALA A 216 5.12 3.29 6.79
C ALA A 216 5.27 4.80 6.99
N SER A 217 6.44 5.30 7.41
CA SER A 217 6.67 6.73 7.61
C SER A 217 6.51 7.56 6.33
N ALA A 218 6.79 6.99 5.15
CA ALA A 218 6.56 7.68 3.88
C ALA A 218 5.07 7.90 3.59
N TYR A 219 4.21 6.97 3.99
CA TYR A 219 2.75 7.16 3.87
C TYR A 219 2.27 8.28 4.79
N LEU A 220 2.76 8.33 6.02
CA LEU A 220 2.42 9.40 6.95
C LEU A 220 2.89 10.76 6.42
N PHE A 221 4.12 10.84 5.89
CA PHE A 221 4.60 12.05 5.21
C PHE A 221 3.65 12.50 4.10
N LEU A 222 3.20 11.58 3.24
CA LEU A 222 2.27 11.90 2.16
C LEU A 222 0.86 12.30 2.65
N MET A 223 0.41 11.81 3.79
CA MET A 223 -0.84 12.27 4.42
C MET A 223 -0.69 13.71 4.93
N GLN A 224 0.41 14.00 5.62
CA GLN A 224 0.66 15.26 6.33
C GLN A 224 1.07 16.40 5.40
N ASN A 225 1.90 16.12 4.37
CA ASN A 225 2.38 17.14 3.44
C ASN A 225 1.28 17.52 2.44
N LYS A 226 0.74 18.72 2.57
CA LYS A 226 -0.40 19.21 1.79
C LYS A 226 -0.02 19.68 0.38
N PHE A 227 1.27 19.74 0.03
CA PHE A 227 1.76 20.25 -1.25
C PHE A 227 2.42 19.18 -2.14
N VAL A 228 2.33 17.90 -1.76
CA VAL A 228 2.84 16.77 -2.55
C VAL A 228 1.68 16.03 -3.20
N THR A 229 1.64 16.00 -4.52
CA THR A 229 0.72 15.21 -5.34
C THR A 229 1.40 14.73 -6.61
N GLY A 230 0.95 13.64 -7.21
CA GLY A 230 1.51 13.06 -8.44
C GLY A 230 2.87 12.35 -8.24
N GLN A 231 3.28 12.09 -6.99
CA GLN A 231 4.62 11.56 -6.71
C GLN A 231 4.59 10.08 -6.34
N VAL A 232 5.64 9.37 -6.76
CA VAL A 232 5.96 8.03 -6.27
C VAL A 232 7.25 8.12 -5.46
N ILE A 233 7.16 7.90 -4.16
CA ILE A 233 8.32 7.95 -3.26
C ILE A 233 8.92 6.55 -3.14
N ASN A 234 10.14 6.38 -3.63
CA ASN A 234 10.90 5.15 -3.44
C ASN A 234 11.43 5.07 -2.00
N VAL A 235 11.11 3.96 -1.32
CA VAL A 235 11.66 3.60 -0.01
C VAL A 235 12.39 2.28 -0.18
N ASP A 236 13.58 2.34 -0.74
CA ASP A 236 14.24 1.19 -1.39
C ASP A 236 15.74 1.05 -1.08
N GLY A 237 16.27 1.90 -0.20
CA GLY A 237 17.70 1.88 0.18
C GLY A 237 18.65 2.20 -0.96
N GLY A 238 18.16 2.80 -2.04
CA GLY A 238 18.93 3.23 -3.19
C GLY A 238 19.02 2.19 -4.32
N ILE A 239 18.31 1.06 -4.24
CA ILE A 239 18.40 0.00 -5.27
C ILE A 239 17.93 0.46 -6.65
N SER A 240 16.99 1.41 -6.73
CA SER A 240 16.51 1.94 -8.02
C SER A 240 17.48 2.84 -8.77
N VAL A 241 18.55 3.29 -8.12
CA VAL A 241 19.56 4.22 -8.69
C VAL A 241 20.95 3.60 -8.74
N ASN A 242 21.05 2.30 -8.45
CA ASN A 242 22.29 1.52 -8.44
C ASN A 242 22.48 0.79 -9.78
#